data_d5cc2170cb6dea65faaf9fb6da4f7c1b
#
_entry.id   d5cc2170cb6dea65faaf9fb6da4f7c1b
#
_cell.length_a   1.000
_cell.length_b   1.000
_cell.length_c   1.000
_cell.angle_alpha   90.00
_cell.angle_beta   90.00
_cell.angle_gamma   90.00
#
_symmetry.space_group_name_H-M   'P 1'
#
loop_
_entity.id
_entity.type
_entity.pdbx_description
1 polymer ?
#
loop_
_entity_poly.entity_id
_entity_poly.type
_entity_poly.pdbx_seq_one_letter_code
_entity_poly.pdbx_strand_id
1 'polypeptide(L)'
;IDNFEIKVYNDDVLSYFPKVYHEDWVNDNISIEIMQKYEICFYPYRNAILIPCRNINGELIGIRMRLLDPNSEHKYFPLYMLNGDNYKFSTNECFYGIYQAKEAIKKHKRAVLVESEKGHLQGATYYGTEDNVIIGNYGRGFSDKKRNMLLALGITELTIAYDFDYSK
;
A
#
# COMPACT_ATOMS: atom_id res chain seq x y z
N ILE A 1 7.99 9.53 24.99
CA ILE A 1 7.20 8.96 23.86
C ILE A 1 7.68 9.76 22.66
N ASP A 2 8.59 9.15 21.88
CA ASP A 2 9.11 9.79 20.68
C ASP A 2 7.97 9.95 19.67
N ASN A 3 7.51 11.18 19.47
CA ASN A 3 6.71 11.57 18.32
C ASN A 3 7.62 11.47 17.08
N PHE A 4 7.73 10.29 16.49
CA PHE A 4 8.28 10.18 15.15
C PHE A 4 7.28 10.86 14.21
N GLU A 5 7.55 12.10 13.84
CA GLU A 5 6.86 12.74 12.73
C GLU A 5 7.06 11.86 11.48
N ILE A 6 5.95 11.45 10.87
CA ILE A 6 6.03 10.70 9.60
C ILE A 6 6.63 11.66 8.57
N LYS A 7 7.80 11.30 8.04
CA LYS A 7 8.43 12.09 6.97
C LYS A 7 7.53 12.09 5.75
N VAL A 8 7.24 13.26 5.23
CA VAL A 8 6.53 13.47 3.96
C VAL A 8 7.55 13.76 2.87
N TYR A 9 7.39 13.14 1.71
CA TYR A 9 8.25 13.32 0.55
C TYR A 9 7.52 14.12 -0.53
N ASN A 10 8.30 14.82 -1.37
CA ASN A 10 7.75 15.49 -2.54
C ASN A 10 7.35 14.46 -3.60
N ASP A 11 6.17 14.62 -4.19
CA ASP A 11 5.62 13.77 -5.26
C ASP A 11 6.46 13.83 -6.56
N ASP A 12 7.28 14.86 -6.74
CA ASP A 12 8.12 15.03 -7.94
C ASP A 12 9.00 13.81 -8.22
N VAL A 13 9.37 13.05 -7.17
CA VAL A 13 10.13 11.80 -7.32
C VAL A 13 9.43 10.80 -8.23
N LEU A 14 8.11 10.76 -8.22
CA LEU A 14 7.33 9.81 -9.03
C LEU A 14 7.45 10.09 -10.54
N SER A 15 7.82 11.33 -10.91
CA SER A 15 8.04 11.71 -12.31
C SER A 15 9.31 11.09 -12.92
N TYR A 16 10.24 10.62 -12.10
CA TYR A 16 11.47 9.96 -12.58
C TYR A 16 11.23 8.52 -13.06
N PHE A 17 10.07 7.95 -12.77
CA PHE A 17 9.78 6.57 -13.11
C PHE A 17 8.82 6.49 -14.30
N PRO A 18 9.10 5.58 -15.28
CA PRO A 18 8.22 5.41 -16.42
C PRO A 18 6.89 4.80 -15.98
N LYS A 19 5.79 5.27 -16.56
CA LYS A 19 4.45 4.71 -16.34
C LYS A 19 4.26 3.42 -17.16
N VAL A 20 5.03 2.41 -16.81
CA VAL A 20 5.01 1.08 -17.41
C VAL A 20 4.54 0.09 -16.35
N TYR A 21 3.72 -0.87 -16.74
CA TYR A 21 3.09 -1.85 -15.86
C TYR A 21 3.60 -3.24 -16.18
N HIS A 22 3.93 -4.01 -15.16
CA HIS A 22 4.42 -5.37 -15.34
C HIS A 22 3.28 -6.36 -15.51
N GLU A 23 3.44 -7.31 -16.45
CA GLU A 23 2.41 -8.30 -16.80
C GLU A 23 2.03 -9.20 -15.61
N ASP A 24 2.95 -9.51 -14.70
CA ASP A 24 2.64 -10.31 -13.51
C ASP A 24 1.48 -9.74 -12.70
N TRP A 25 1.42 -8.41 -12.54
CA TRP A 25 0.34 -7.80 -11.79
C TRP A 25 -0.97 -7.71 -12.57
N VAL A 26 -0.88 -7.62 -13.90
CA VAL A 26 -2.06 -7.74 -14.78
C VAL A 26 -2.62 -9.17 -14.71
N ASN A 27 -1.75 -10.17 -14.78
CA ASN A 27 -2.11 -11.59 -14.68
C ASN A 27 -2.64 -11.95 -13.28
N ASP A 28 -2.22 -11.22 -12.25
CA ASP A 28 -2.73 -11.32 -10.88
C ASP A 28 -4.06 -10.56 -10.67
N ASN A 29 -4.75 -10.18 -11.76
CA ASN A 29 -6.03 -9.46 -11.74
C ASN A 29 -5.97 -8.07 -11.11
N ILE A 30 -4.88 -7.33 -11.33
CA ILE A 30 -4.81 -5.90 -11.01
C ILE A 30 -4.91 -5.12 -12.33
N SER A 31 -5.96 -4.33 -12.48
CA SER A 31 -6.18 -3.57 -13.72
C SER A 31 -5.15 -2.45 -13.87
N ILE A 32 -4.82 -2.12 -15.14
CA ILE A 32 -3.92 -1.00 -15.46
C ILE A 32 -4.49 0.32 -14.92
N GLU A 33 -5.80 0.52 -14.99
CA GLU A 33 -6.47 1.70 -14.45
C GLU A 33 -6.22 1.87 -12.94
N ILE A 34 -6.31 0.78 -12.18
CA ILE A 34 -6.00 0.81 -10.75
C ILE A 34 -4.51 1.05 -10.52
N MET A 35 -3.62 0.42 -11.28
CA MET A 35 -2.19 0.70 -11.17
C MET A 35 -1.89 2.17 -11.44
N GLN A 36 -2.52 2.79 -12.44
CA GLN A 36 -2.41 4.22 -12.72
C GLN A 36 -2.89 5.09 -11.56
N LYS A 37 -4.07 4.78 -11.03
CA LYS A 37 -4.69 5.53 -9.94
C LYS A 37 -3.87 5.49 -8.64
N TYR A 38 -3.15 4.39 -8.41
CA TYR A 38 -2.26 4.21 -7.27
C TYR A 38 -0.79 4.51 -7.58
N GLU A 39 -0.51 5.07 -8.76
CA GLU A 39 0.83 5.48 -9.20
C GLU A 39 1.85 4.33 -9.21
N ILE A 40 1.35 3.10 -9.35
CA ILE A 40 2.18 1.91 -9.48
C ILE A 40 2.94 1.97 -10.80
N CYS A 41 4.21 1.57 -10.80
CA CYS A 41 4.97 1.42 -12.05
C CYS A 41 6.00 0.28 -11.93
N PHE A 42 6.44 -0.22 -13.07
CA PHE A 42 7.57 -1.14 -13.15
C PHE A 42 8.87 -0.38 -13.27
N TYR A 43 9.86 -0.76 -12.47
CA TYR A 43 11.21 -0.20 -12.47
C TYR A 43 12.22 -1.23 -13.02
N PRO A 44 12.49 -1.21 -14.34
CA PRO A 44 13.30 -2.25 -15.00
C PRO A 44 14.71 -2.38 -14.41
N TYR A 45 15.32 -1.26 -14.03
CA TYR A 45 16.68 -1.25 -13.47
C TYR A 45 16.84 -2.14 -12.22
N ARG A 46 15.81 -2.29 -11.44
CA ARG A 46 15.77 -3.14 -10.23
C ARG A 46 14.93 -4.40 -10.39
N ASN A 47 14.38 -4.63 -11.56
CA ASN A 47 13.37 -5.68 -11.79
C ASN A 47 12.32 -5.70 -10.67
N ALA A 48 11.70 -4.56 -10.43
CA ALA A 48 10.81 -4.36 -9.30
C ALA A 48 9.58 -3.54 -9.67
N ILE A 49 8.49 -3.78 -8.97
CA ILE A 49 7.31 -2.93 -9.00
C ILE A 49 7.44 -1.90 -7.89
N LEU A 50 7.29 -0.61 -8.23
CA LEU A 50 7.26 0.49 -7.29
C LEU A 50 5.84 0.73 -6.80
N ILE A 51 5.72 0.90 -5.49
CA ILE A 51 4.46 1.05 -4.79
C ILE A 51 4.55 2.31 -3.94
N PRO A 52 4.06 3.46 -4.43
CA PRO A 52 3.95 4.67 -3.62
C PRO A 52 3.00 4.44 -2.44
N CYS A 53 3.41 4.89 -1.27
CA CYS A 53 2.65 4.73 -0.04
C CYS A 53 2.24 6.11 0.48
N ARG A 54 0.92 6.29 0.67
CA ARG A 54 0.35 7.57 1.10
C ARG A 54 -0.31 7.43 2.47
N ASN A 55 -0.19 8.47 3.29
CA ASN A 55 -0.90 8.55 4.56
C ASN A 55 -2.39 8.88 4.34
N ILE A 56 -3.14 9.00 5.43
CA ILE A 56 -4.59 9.28 5.40
C ILE A 56 -4.93 10.64 4.75
N ASN A 57 -3.99 11.58 4.72
CA ASN A 57 -4.14 12.89 4.08
C ASN A 57 -3.80 12.88 2.58
N GLY A 58 -3.25 11.77 2.07
CA GLY A 58 -2.81 11.63 0.69
C GLY A 58 -1.35 12.04 0.45
N GLU A 59 -0.62 12.39 1.49
CA GLU A 59 0.78 12.77 1.39
C GLU A 59 1.67 11.55 1.19
N LEU A 60 2.68 11.65 0.31
CA LEU A 60 3.63 10.58 0.05
C LEU A 60 4.55 10.37 1.26
N ILE A 61 4.46 9.22 1.91
CA ILE A 61 5.25 8.89 3.11
C ILE A 61 6.36 7.88 2.83
N GLY A 62 6.37 7.29 1.66
CA GLY A 62 7.39 6.34 1.24
C GLY A 62 7.09 5.69 -0.09
N ILE A 63 8.06 4.94 -0.60
CA ILE A 63 7.92 4.12 -1.80
C ILE A 63 8.51 2.76 -1.50
N ARG A 64 7.72 1.70 -1.67
CA ARG A 64 8.20 0.32 -1.57
C ARG A 64 8.52 -0.23 -2.95
N MET A 65 9.53 -1.10 -3.01
CA MET A 65 9.83 -1.92 -4.17
C MET A 65 9.40 -3.36 -3.87
N ARG A 66 8.63 -3.95 -4.76
CA ARG A 66 8.40 -5.40 -4.77
C ARG A 66 9.30 -6.01 -5.84
N LEU A 67 10.32 -6.74 -5.40
CA LEU A 67 11.20 -7.48 -6.31
C LEU A 67 10.44 -8.60 -7.01
N LEU A 68 10.72 -8.79 -8.29
CA LEU A 68 10.14 -9.86 -9.13
C LEU A 68 11.05 -11.10 -9.21
N ASP A 69 12.25 -11.05 -8.60
CA ASP A 69 13.13 -12.19 -8.50
C ASP A 69 12.50 -13.26 -7.58
N PRO A 70 12.19 -14.47 -8.09
CA PRO A 70 11.61 -15.54 -7.30
C PRO A 70 12.57 -16.10 -6.23
N ASN A 71 13.88 -15.89 -6.38
CA ASN A 71 14.90 -16.35 -5.44
C ASN A 71 15.20 -15.36 -4.33
N SER A 72 14.56 -14.19 -4.34
CA SER A 72 14.76 -13.21 -3.28
C SER A 72 14.11 -13.66 -1.98
N GLU A 73 14.90 -13.75 -0.90
CA GLU A 73 14.40 -14.07 0.46
C GLU A 73 13.37 -13.05 0.94
N HIS A 74 13.57 -11.80 0.57
CA HIS A 74 12.65 -10.72 0.89
C HIS A 74 12.08 -10.12 -0.39
N LYS A 75 10.76 -10.04 -0.44
CA LYS A 75 10.06 -9.50 -1.62
C LYS A 75 9.90 -7.98 -1.60
N TYR A 76 9.93 -7.36 -0.44
CA TYR A 76 9.63 -5.94 -0.27
C TYR A 76 10.79 -5.19 0.39
N PHE A 77 11.19 -4.09 -0.24
CA PHE A 77 12.23 -3.17 0.23
C PHE A 77 11.75 -1.72 0.09
N PRO A 78 12.27 -0.77 0.87
CA PRO A 78 12.10 0.65 0.55
C PRO A 78 12.87 1.01 -0.72
N LEU A 79 12.41 2.01 -1.46
CA LEU A 79 13.15 2.56 -2.58
C LEU A 79 14.38 3.32 -2.07
N TYR A 80 15.55 2.96 -2.62
CA TYR A 80 16.81 3.68 -2.46
C TYR A 80 17.25 4.22 -3.82
N MET A 81 17.45 5.53 -3.89
CA MET A 81 17.93 6.21 -5.08
C MET A 81 19.47 6.26 -5.09
N LEU A 82 20.06 6.39 -6.28
CA LEU A 82 21.52 6.48 -6.46
C LEU A 82 22.15 7.71 -5.78
N ASN A 83 21.37 8.78 -5.61
CA ASN A 83 21.79 9.98 -4.89
C ASN A 83 21.78 9.82 -3.36
N GLY A 84 21.43 8.64 -2.85
CA GLY A 84 21.36 8.33 -1.41
C GLY A 84 19.99 8.57 -0.77
N ASP A 85 19.01 9.08 -1.49
CA ASP A 85 17.66 9.25 -0.97
C ASP A 85 17.03 7.90 -0.63
N ASN A 86 16.37 7.86 0.52
CA ASN A 86 15.72 6.68 1.05
C ASN A 86 14.25 7.00 1.36
N TYR A 87 13.35 6.28 0.70
CA TYR A 87 11.89 6.44 0.83
C TYR A 87 11.27 5.43 1.81
N LYS A 88 12.01 5.13 2.88
CA LYS A 88 11.56 4.24 3.95
C LYS A 88 10.55 4.96 4.88
N PHE A 89 9.54 4.23 5.32
CA PHE A 89 8.59 4.65 6.35
C PHE A 89 8.26 3.50 7.30
N SER A 90 7.63 3.81 8.43
CA SER A 90 7.15 2.80 9.37
C SER A 90 5.81 2.23 8.92
N THR A 91 5.78 0.95 8.53
CA THR A 91 4.56 0.25 8.11
C THR A 91 3.56 0.04 9.27
N ASN A 92 4.00 0.22 10.52
CA ASN A 92 3.12 0.11 11.69
C ASN A 92 2.27 1.37 11.93
N GLU A 93 2.46 2.43 11.15
CA GLU A 93 1.82 3.72 11.38
C GLU A 93 0.73 4.05 10.38
N CYS A 94 0.56 3.24 9.33
CA CYS A 94 -0.34 3.51 8.24
C CYS A 94 -0.91 2.23 7.63
N PHE A 95 -1.99 2.36 6.87
CA PHE A 95 -2.53 1.32 6.00
C PHE A 95 -2.35 1.72 4.54
N TYR A 96 -2.07 0.75 3.68
CA TYR A 96 -2.07 0.97 2.25
C TYR A 96 -3.50 1.22 1.74
N GLY A 97 -3.65 2.23 0.90
CA GLY A 97 -4.95 2.59 0.33
C GLY A 97 -5.91 3.31 1.28
N ILE A 98 -5.48 3.66 2.50
CA ILE A 98 -6.35 4.35 3.48
C ILE A 98 -6.83 5.70 2.96
N TYR A 99 -6.00 6.43 2.21
CA TYR A 99 -6.38 7.72 1.61
C TYR A 99 -7.58 7.57 0.67
N GLN A 100 -7.54 6.57 -0.19
CA GLN A 100 -8.60 6.31 -1.17
C GLN A 100 -9.85 5.72 -0.51
N ALA A 101 -9.68 4.88 0.52
CA ALA A 101 -10.77 4.16 1.17
C ALA A 101 -11.47 4.93 2.30
N LYS A 102 -10.87 6.00 2.84
CA LYS A 102 -11.33 6.66 4.08
C LYS A 102 -12.78 7.13 4.04
N GLU A 103 -13.26 7.67 2.91
CA GLU A 103 -14.64 8.16 2.81
C GLU A 103 -15.64 7.00 2.73
N ALA A 104 -15.32 5.93 2.01
CA ALA A 104 -16.11 4.70 2.01
C ALA A 104 -16.16 4.07 3.40
N ILE A 105 -15.04 4.01 4.11
CA ILE A 105 -14.95 3.49 5.48
C ILE A 105 -15.84 4.31 6.43
N LYS A 106 -15.79 5.64 6.37
CA LYS A 106 -16.66 6.52 7.18
C LYS A 106 -18.14 6.31 6.86
N LYS A 107 -18.49 6.21 5.57
CA LYS A 107 -19.85 5.99 5.09
C LYS A 107 -20.43 4.66 5.58
N HIS A 108 -19.67 3.58 5.42
CA HIS A 108 -20.09 2.23 5.74
C HIS A 108 -19.79 1.80 7.17
N LYS A 109 -19.01 2.59 7.93
CA LYS A 109 -18.56 2.33 9.31
C LYS A 109 -17.88 0.97 9.49
N ARG A 110 -17.25 0.47 8.41
CA ARG A 110 -16.55 -0.81 8.40
C ARG A 110 -15.29 -0.73 7.57
N ALA A 111 -14.33 -1.61 7.88
CA ALA A 111 -13.14 -1.82 7.06
C ALA A 111 -12.86 -3.32 6.89
N VAL A 112 -12.27 -3.68 5.75
CA VAL A 112 -11.74 -5.01 5.48
C VAL A 112 -10.23 -4.91 5.39
N LEU A 113 -9.53 -5.65 6.23
CA LEU A 113 -8.08 -5.61 6.36
C LEU A 113 -7.48 -6.81 5.63
N VAL A 114 -6.74 -6.56 4.56
CA VAL A 114 -5.94 -7.56 3.85
C VAL A 114 -4.46 -7.44 4.22
N GLU A 115 -3.68 -8.49 4.02
CA GLU A 115 -2.30 -8.54 4.49
C GLU A 115 -1.36 -7.59 3.70
N SER A 116 -1.58 -7.45 2.39
CA SER A 116 -0.62 -6.79 1.49
C SER A 116 -1.24 -5.68 0.64
N GLU A 117 -0.36 -4.85 0.04
CA GLU A 117 -0.72 -3.85 -0.95
C GLU A 117 -1.38 -4.48 -2.19
N LYS A 118 -0.88 -5.65 -2.60
CA LYS A 118 -1.41 -6.40 -3.75
C LYS A 118 -2.87 -6.79 -3.51
N GLY A 119 -3.19 -7.35 -2.34
CA GLY A 119 -4.57 -7.71 -1.98
C GLY A 119 -5.51 -6.51 -1.98
N HIS A 120 -5.04 -5.34 -1.53
CA HIS A 120 -5.81 -4.10 -1.63
C HIS A 120 -6.08 -3.70 -3.09
N LEU A 121 -5.05 -3.75 -3.96
CA LEU A 121 -5.18 -3.38 -5.37
C LEU A 121 -6.10 -4.34 -6.15
N GLN A 122 -6.06 -5.64 -5.83
CA GLN A 122 -7.01 -6.63 -6.35
C GLN A 122 -8.44 -6.30 -5.91
N GLY A 123 -8.64 -5.97 -4.65
CA GLY A 123 -9.93 -5.51 -4.13
C GLY A 123 -10.41 -4.25 -4.83
N ALA A 124 -9.54 -3.25 -5.03
CA ALA A 124 -9.86 -2.02 -5.76
C ALA A 124 -10.21 -2.30 -7.23
N THR A 125 -9.56 -3.27 -7.87
CA THR A 125 -9.89 -3.69 -9.24
C THR A 125 -11.28 -4.29 -9.32
N TYR A 126 -11.64 -5.13 -8.34
CA TYR A 126 -12.91 -5.86 -8.36
C TYR A 126 -14.11 -5.00 -7.92
N TYR A 127 -13.96 -4.24 -6.85
CA TYR A 127 -15.05 -3.45 -6.24
C TYR A 127 -15.07 -1.98 -6.67
N GLY A 128 -14.06 -1.51 -7.43
CA GLY A 128 -13.85 -0.09 -7.69
C GLY A 128 -13.20 0.63 -6.50
N THR A 129 -13.12 1.95 -6.59
CA THR A 129 -12.45 2.75 -5.55
C THR A 129 -13.40 3.61 -4.72
N GLU A 130 -14.61 3.87 -5.20
CA GLU A 130 -15.54 4.82 -4.56
C GLU A 130 -16.20 4.27 -3.29
N ASP A 131 -16.60 2.99 -3.32
CA ASP A 131 -17.22 2.31 -2.17
C ASP A 131 -16.32 1.20 -1.58
N ASN A 132 -15.02 1.22 -1.92
CA ASN A 132 -14.07 0.21 -1.45
C ASN A 132 -13.62 0.49 -0.01
N VAL A 133 -13.93 -0.42 0.89
CA VAL A 133 -13.54 -0.38 2.32
C VAL A 133 -12.33 -1.28 2.63
N ILE A 134 -11.69 -1.86 1.60
CA ILE A 134 -10.52 -2.72 1.77
C ILE A 134 -9.28 -1.85 1.96
N ILE A 135 -8.44 -2.20 2.93
CA ILE A 135 -7.14 -1.55 3.20
C ILE A 135 -6.06 -2.60 3.41
N GLY A 136 -4.83 -2.30 2.97
CA GLY A 136 -3.67 -3.18 3.12
C GLY A 136 -2.91 -2.93 4.42
N ASN A 137 -2.53 -3.97 5.14
CA ASN A 137 -1.91 -3.86 6.46
C ASN A 137 -0.38 -3.84 6.44
N TYR A 138 0.27 -4.03 5.30
CA TYR A 138 1.73 -4.20 5.21
C TYR A 138 2.28 -5.40 6.02
N GLY A 139 1.53 -6.48 6.11
CA GLY A 139 1.81 -7.67 6.92
C GLY A 139 0.75 -7.88 8.00
N ARG A 140 1.09 -8.61 9.08
CA ARG A 140 0.10 -9.00 10.11
C ARG A 140 0.12 -8.14 11.38
N GLY A 141 1.08 -7.22 11.49
CA GLY A 141 1.20 -6.35 12.67
C GLY A 141 0.07 -5.32 12.76
N PHE A 142 -0.56 -5.21 13.93
CA PHE A 142 -1.66 -4.28 14.17
C PHE A 142 -1.35 -3.43 15.41
N SER A 143 -0.86 -2.23 15.19
CA SER A 143 -0.45 -1.30 16.25
C SER A 143 -1.61 -0.51 16.84
N ASP A 144 -1.42 0.06 18.02
CA ASP A 144 -2.37 1.00 18.62
C ASP A 144 -2.64 2.22 17.73
N LYS A 145 -1.63 2.68 16.98
CA LYS A 145 -1.77 3.80 16.04
C LYS A 145 -2.74 3.45 14.92
N LYS A 146 -2.62 2.25 14.35
CA LYS A 146 -3.54 1.71 13.34
C LYS A 146 -4.96 1.58 13.89
N ARG A 147 -5.09 1.00 15.09
CA ARG A 147 -6.39 0.90 15.77
C ARG A 147 -7.04 2.27 15.94
N ASN A 148 -6.31 3.23 16.48
CA ASN A 148 -6.82 4.57 16.74
C ASN A 148 -7.21 5.30 15.45
N MET A 149 -6.47 5.10 14.35
CA MET A 149 -6.82 5.63 13.03
C MET A 149 -8.18 5.12 12.57
N LEU A 150 -8.45 3.82 12.68
CA LEU A 150 -9.74 3.25 12.29
C LEU A 150 -10.87 3.71 13.20
N LEU A 151 -10.64 3.80 14.51
CA LEU A 151 -11.62 4.33 15.45
C LEU A 151 -11.95 5.80 15.15
N ALA A 152 -10.96 6.61 14.79
CA ALA A 152 -11.16 8.00 14.39
C ALA A 152 -11.99 8.14 13.10
N LEU A 153 -11.95 7.14 12.21
CA LEU A 153 -12.83 7.06 11.04
C LEU A 153 -14.27 6.60 11.39
N GLY A 154 -14.53 6.25 12.65
CA GLY A 154 -15.87 5.88 13.16
C GLY A 154 -16.31 4.47 12.80
N ILE A 155 -15.37 3.53 12.58
CA ILE A 155 -15.73 2.14 12.28
C ILE A 155 -16.41 1.48 13.47
N THR A 156 -17.37 0.60 13.18
CA THR A 156 -18.00 -0.29 14.15
C THR A 156 -17.71 -1.76 13.85
N GLU A 157 -17.16 -2.04 12.67
CA GLU A 157 -16.84 -3.39 12.21
C GLU A 157 -15.47 -3.42 11.52
N LEU A 158 -14.65 -4.40 11.87
CA LEU A 158 -13.37 -4.71 11.21
C LEU A 158 -13.36 -6.18 10.82
N THR A 159 -13.31 -6.46 9.52
CA THR A 159 -13.08 -7.81 9.01
C THR A 159 -11.60 -8.00 8.71
N ILE A 160 -11.00 -9.06 9.22
CA ILE A 160 -9.61 -9.45 8.94
C ILE A 160 -9.63 -10.56 7.89
N ALA A 161 -9.08 -10.28 6.71
CA ALA A 161 -9.00 -11.18 5.55
C ALA A 161 -7.53 -11.42 5.17
N TYR A 162 -6.77 -12.04 6.08
CA TYR A 162 -5.38 -12.40 5.84
C TYR A 162 -5.27 -13.75 5.15
N ASP A 163 -4.17 -13.93 4.41
CA ASP A 163 -3.85 -15.20 3.79
C ASP A 163 -3.72 -16.30 4.85
N PHE A 164 -4.33 -17.46 4.55
CA PHE A 164 -4.26 -18.61 5.44
C PHE A 164 -3.01 -19.42 5.10
N ASP A 165 -1.98 -19.27 5.92
CA ASP A 165 -0.78 -20.11 5.81
C ASP A 165 -1.11 -21.50 6.39
N TYR A 166 -1.30 -22.47 5.52
CA TYR A 166 -1.21 -23.87 5.94
C TYR A 166 0.27 -24.14 6.26
N SER A 167 0.69 -23.93 7.49
CA SER A 167 1.94 -24.52 7.98
C SER A 167 1.77 -26.05 7.89
N LYS A 168 2.51 -26.66 6.96
CA LYS A 168 2.71 -28.10 6.94
C LYS A 168 3.60 -28.53 8.07
#